data_7c245d9a29131d5e121c48323be96f47
#
_entry.id   7c245d9a29131d5e121c48323be96f47
#
_cell.length_a   1.000
_cell.length_b   1.000
_cell.length_c   1.000
_cell.angle_alpha   90.00
_cell.angle_beta   90.00
_cell.angle_gamma   90.00
#
_symmetry.space_group_name_H-M   'P 1'
#
loop_
_entity.id
_entity.type
_entity.pdbx_description
1 polymer ?
#
loop_
_entity_poly.entity_id
_entity_poly.type
_entity_poly.pdbx_seq_one_letter_code
_entity_poly.pdbx_strand_id
1 'polypeptide(L)'
;MAYIGNQPTVGNFVKLDAIVTSATDTFNLLNGGVAYSPQSANHCLVSLNGVIQEPTSASNAGGFTISGSTIVFTSALTSGDVIDFILVLGDVLNIGTPSDATVTFPKVTSNLITGATSESTIAGDDLVLIYDDSATALRKMTRTNFVAGIGATAGQVIQVVQGTSTTSISTSSSTYVTTNLSATITPSASANKILVICNFGGVQDTAGNSARFTIFKGATDLAGTSDGFAKLRSSGGSVFANCPMIHLDSPSTTSATTYTAHFKTASGTAEAMSGGSDGRMILLEIKG
;
A
#
# COMPACT_ATOMS: atom_id res chain seq x y z
N MET A 1 31.99 2.32 9.29
CA MET A 1 30.63 2.27 9.84
C MET A 1 30.30 3.65 10.37
N ALA A 2 29.24 4.29 9.89
CA ALA A 2 28.77 5.55 10.49
C ALA A 2 28.10 5.23 11.83
N TYR A 3 28.52 5.88 12.89
CA TYR A 3 27.97 5.70 14.23
C TYR A 3 26.63 6.43 14.35
N ILE A 4 25.57 5.72 14.76
CA ILE A 4 24.26 6.34 15.04
C ILE A 4 24.29 6.76 16.51
N GLY A 5 24.46 8.06 16.79
CA GLY A 5 24.56 8.60 18.13
C GLY A 5 25.74 9.57 18.28
N ASN A 6 26.02 10.01 19.51
CA ASN A 6 27.24 10.77 19.79
C ASN A 6 28.47 9.94 19.41
N GLN A 7 29.40 10.54 18.64
CA GLN A 7 30.68 9.88 18.41
C GLN A 7 31.36 9.62 19.77
N PRO A 8 31.81 8.37 20.05
CA PRO A 8 32.57 8.14 21.26
C PRO A 8 33.82 9.01 21.23
N THR A 9 33.92 9.91 22.17
CA THR A 9 35.20 10.58 22.43
C THR A 9 36.20 9.51 22.88
N VAL A 10 37.35 9.48 22.22
CA VAL A 10 38.43 8.51 22.53
C VAL A 10 38.85 8.72 23.99
N GLY A 11 38.73 7.63 24.78
CA GLY A 11 38.96 7.68 26.21
C GLY A 11 37.85 8.45 26.94
N ASN A 12 36.84 7.75 27.35
CA ASN A 12 35.67 8.30 28.06
C ASN A 12 36.03 8.72 29.49
N PHE A 13 37.01 9.67 29.62
CA PHE A 13 37.43 10.20 30.88
C PHE A 13 36.76 11.55 31.05
N VAL A 14 36.01 11.73 32.14
CA VAL A 14 35.35 12.98 32.48
C VAL A 14 35.99 13.53 33.76
N LYS A 15 36.64 14.69 33.67
CA LYS A 15 37.06 15.41 34.85
C LYS A 15 35.89 16.29 35.31
N LEU A 16 35.41 16.06 36.52
CA LEU A 16 34.31 16.80 37.10
C LEU A 16 34.76 18.22 37.52
N ASP A 17 33.78 19.09 37.71
CA ASP A 17 34.02 20.47 38.16
C ASP A 17 34.70 20.48 39.55
N ALA A 18 35.49 21.49 39.79
CA ALA A 18 36.16 21.68 41.08
C ALA A 18 35.12 21.86 42.20
N ILE A 19 35.35 21.17 43.31
CA ILE A 19 34.47 21.23 44.49
C ILE A 19 35.14 22.12 45.54
N VAL A 20 34.40 23.14 46.00
CA VAL A 20 34.81 23.90 47.18
C VAL A 20 34.44 23.10 48.40
N THR A 21 35.45 22.71 49.20
CA THR A 21 35.28 21.91 50.43
C THR A 21 34.68 22.75 51.55
N SER A 22 33.91 22.11 52.38
CA SER A 22 33.31 22.66 53.60
C SER A 22 33.24 21.54 54.66
N ALA A 23 32.88 21.89 55.90
CA ALA A 23 32.79 20.93 57.02
C ALA A 23 31.55 20.03 56.86
N THR A 24 31.52 19.24 55.76
CA THR A 24 30.48 18.24 55.44
C THR A 24 31.15 17.04 54.82
N ASP A 25 30.44 15.93 54.77
CA ASP A 25 30.86 14.69 54.13
C ASP A 25 30.30 14.57 52.71
N THR A 26 29.31 15.39 52.33
CA THR A 26 28.55 15.24 51.09
C THR A 26 28.73 16.41 50.17
N PHE A 27 29.10 16.18 48.92
CA PHE A 27 29.30 17.20 47.87
C PHE A 27 28.60 16.81 46.56
N ASN A 28 28.11 17.83 45.86
CA ASN A 28 27.51 17.62 44.54
C ASN A 28 28.58 17.40 43.46
N LEU A 29 28.33 16.46 42.57
CA LEU A 29 29.15 16.20 41.40
C LEU A 29 28.55 16.95 40.19
N LEU A 30 29.35 17.81 39.59
CA LEU A 30 28.95 18.62 38.44
C LEU A 30 29.94 18.40 37.29
N ASN A 31 29.46 18.54 36.06
CA ASN A 31 30.25 18.64 34.84
C ASN A 31 29.73 19.83 34.02
N GLY A 32 30.52 20.88 33.91
CA GLY A 32 30.09 22.13 33.27
C GLY A 32 28.88 22.78 33.96
N GLY A 33 28.77 22.67 35.28
CA GLY A 33 27.65 23.19 36.07
C GLY A 33 26.41 22.33 36.10
N VAL A 34 26.37 21.19 35.39
CA VAL A 34 25.24 20.25 35.33
C VAL A 34 25.51 19.05 36.23
N ALA A 35 24.50 18.61 36.97
CA ALA A 35 24.59 17.41 37.82
C ALA A 35 25.06 16.19 37.05
N TYR A 36 26.10 15.54 37.53
CA TYR A 36 26.70 14.37 36.91
C TYR A 36 26.60 13.14 37.84
N SER A 37 26.09 12.03 37.34
CA SER A 37 25.93 10.77 38.09
C SER A 37 26.88 9.72 37.54
N PRO A 38 28.03 9.45 38.15
CA PRO A 38 28.85 8.31 37.78
C PRO A 38 28.11 6.99 37.95
N GLN A 39 28.44 6.01 37.12
CA GLN A 39 27.77 4.68 37.18
C GLN A 39 28.01 3.95 38.54
N SER A 40 29.17 4.11 39.09
CA SER A 40 29.50 3.62 40.44
C SER A 40 30.75 4.32 40.99
N ALA A 41 30.98 4.20 42.30
CA ALA A 41 32.19 4.71 42.94
C ALA A 41 33.47 4.09 42.34
N ASN A 42 33.42 2.84 41.88
CA ASN A 42 34.57 2.13 41.28
C ASN A 42 35.00 2.73 39.93
N HIS A 43 34.13 3.55 39.28
CA HIS A 43 34.49 4.28 38.07
C HIS A 43 35.11 5.66 38.37
N CYS A 44 35.25 6.03 39.65
CA CYS A 44 35.75 7.31 40.04
C CYS A 44 37.16 7.21 40.62
N LEU A 45 38.08 8.04 40.12
CA LEU A 45 39.36 8.30 40.72
C LEU A 45 39.26 9.63 41.45
N VAL A 46 39.32 9.61 42.78
CA VAL A 46 39.15 10.78 43.65
C VAL A 46 40.47 11.05 44.37
N SER A 47 40.96 12.30 44.29
CA SER A 47 42.12 12.75 45.09
C SER A 47 41.65 13.72 46.15
N LEU A 48 42.04 13.44 47.40
CA LEU A 48 41.84 14.30 48.55
C LEU A 48 43.22 14.60 49.20
N ASN A 49 43.60 15.85 49.28
CA ASN A 49 44.89 16.30 49.81
C ASN A 49 46.11 15.59 49.16
N GLY A 50 46.02 15.39 47.83
CA GLY A 50 47.06 14.68 47.07
C GLY A 50 47.08 13.17 47.23
N VAL A 51 46.15 12.59 47.99
CA VAL A 51 46.03 11.14 48.22
C VAL A 51 44.81 10.57 47.49
N ILE A 52 45.03 9.50 46.72
CA ILE A 52 43.92 8.82 46.04
C ILE A 52 43.09 8.09 47.09
N GLN A 53 41.79 8.30 47.03
CA GLN A 53 40.81 7.70 47.92
C GLN A 53 40.27 6.39 47.29
N GLU A 54 40.16 5.35 48.07
CA GLU A 54 39.58 4.09 47.66
C GLU A 54 38.04 4.14 47.86
N PRO A 55 37.23 3.67 46.89
CA PRO A 55 35.79 3.54 47.11
C PRO A 55 35.50 2.60 48.29
N THR A 56 34.49 2.97 49.08
CA THR A 56 34.00 2.10 50.18
C THR A 56 33.43 0.78 49.62
N SER A 57 33.84 -0.34 50.25
CA SER A 57 33.33 -1.66 49.92
C SER A 57 32.94 -2.43 51.22
N ALA A 58 32.33 -3.59 51.05
CA ALA A 58 31.97 -4.45 52.20
C ALA A 58 33.19 -4.88 53.07
N SER A 59 34.39 -4.87 52.46
CA SER A 59 35.66 -5.22 53.12
C SER A 59 36.53 -4.03 53.50
N ASN A 60 36.19 -2.84 53.08
CA ASN A 60 36.92 -1.59 53.32
C ASN A 60 35.93 -0.45 53.63
N ALA A 61 35.99 0.06 54.86
CA ALA A 61 35.09 1.14 55.33
C ALA A 61 35.69 2.55 55.07
N GLY A 62 36.79 2.64 54.32
CA GLY A 62 37.47 3.95 54.04
C GLY A 62 37.01 4.60 52.75
N GLY A 63 37.35 5.87 52.59
CA GLY A 63 37.22 6.61 51.35
C GLY A 63 35.87 7.26 51.13
N PHE A 64 35.16 6.85 50.09
CA PHE A 64 33.92 7.49 49.65
C PHE A 64 32.90 6.54 49.01
N THR A 65 31.68 6.98 48.96
CA THR A 65 30.60 6.36 48.18
C THR A 65 30.02 7.36 47.15
N ILE A 66 29.33 6.87 46.12
CA ILE A 66 28.55 7.67 45.16
C ILE A 66 27.09 7.35 45.33
N SER A 67 26.28 8.40 45.43
CA SER A 67 24.79 8.27 45.44
C SER A 67 24.18 9.26 44.47
N GLY A 68 23.76 8.77 43.30
CA GLY A 68 23.31 9.64 42.22
C GLY A 68 24.37 10.67 41.81
N SER A 69 24.06 11.93 41.89
CA SER A 69 25.00 13.04 41.60
C SER A 69 25.71 13.58 42.80
N THR A 70 25.95 12.77 43.85
CA THR A 70 26.67 13.19 45.05
C THR A 70 27.78 12.23 45.40
N ILE A 71 28.89 12.77 45.89
CA ILE A 71 29.96 12.00 46.58
C ILE A 71 29.77 12.17 48.06
N VAL A 72 29.90 11.06 48.80
CA VAL A 72 29.81 11.04 50.25
C VAL A 72 31.08 10.41 50.81
N PHE A 73 31.88 11.21 51.53
CA PHE A 73 33.07 10.71 52.26
C PHE A 73 32.65 10.02 53.54
N THR A 74 33.45 9.09 54.01
CA THR A 74 33.19 8.32 55.27
C THR A 74 33.26 9.19 56.50
N SER A 75 33.89 10.36 56.43
CA SER A 75 33.92 11.37 57.48
C SER A 75 33.84 12.77 56.90
N ALA A 76 33.25 13.69 57.64
CA ALA A 76 33.20 15.09 57.22
C ALA A 76 34.60 15.63 57.01
N LEU A 77 34.76 16.37 55.93
CA LEU A 77 36.01 17.08 55.64
C LEU A 77 36.24 18.23 56.63
N THR A 78 37.49 18.60 56.84
CA THR A 78 37.86 19.68 57.76
C THR A 78 38.32 20.93 57.00
N SER A 79 38.43 22.04 57.71
CA SER A 79 38.97 23.28 57.11
C SER A 79 40.42 23.08 56.67
N GLY A 80 40.68 23.27 55.39
CA GLY A 80 41.98 23.05 54.75
C GLY A 80 42.08 21.80 53.92
N ASP A 81 41.10 20.89 53.98
CA ASP A 81 41.02 19.74 53.07
C ASP A 81 40.71 20.21 51.65
N VAL A 82 41.33 19.61 50.65
CA VAL A 82 41.16 19.93 49.23
C VAL A 82 40.85 18.67 48.45
N ILE A 83 39.70 18.68 47.73
CA ILE A 83 39.44 17.68 46.72
C ILE A 83 40.14 18.17 45.42
N ASP A 84 41.31 17.56 45.15
CA ASP A 84 42.17 18.01 44.04
C ASP A 84 41.52 17.77 42.67
N PHE A 85 40.92 16.62 42.50
CA PHE A 85 40.15 16.26 41.32
C PHE A 85 39.27 15.05 41.57
N ILE A 86 38.23 14.96 40.75
CA ILE A 86 37.44 13.74 40.57
C ILE A 86 37.44 13.44 39.07
N LEU A 87 37.97 12.28 38.69
CA LEU A 87 38.04 11.78 37.34
C LEU A 87 37.17 10.56 37.21
N VAL A 88 36.18 10.58 36.35
CA VAL A 88 35.37 9.42 36.06
C VAL A 88 35.99 8.66 34.88
N LEU A 89 36.26 7.37 35.09
CA LEU A 89 36.97 6.49 34.18
C LEU A 89 35.99 5.52 33.56
N GLY A 90 35.94 5.45 32.22
CA GLY A 90 35.23 4.40 31.52
C GLY A 90 33.73 4.34 31.79
N ASP A 91 33.09 5.49 31.91
CA ASP A 91 31.63 5.54 32.01
C ASP A 91 31.00 4.87 30.78
N VAL A 92 29.86 4.18 30.99
CA VAL A 92 29.19 3.48 29.90
C VAL A 92 28.92 4.46 28.78
N LEU A 93 29.31 4.07 27.59
CA LEU A 93 28.96 4.80 26.39
C LEU A 93 27.43 4.91 26.34
N ASN A 94 26.89 6.02 26.77
CA ASN A 94 25.47 6.30 26.62
C ASN A 94 25.22 6.51 25.11
N ILE A 95 24.97 5.39 24.43
CA ILE A 95 24.49 5.39 23.05
C ILE A 95 23.03 5.86 23.10
N GLY A 96 22.82 7.10 23.54
CA GLY A 96 21.50 7.67 23.76
C GLY A 96 20.53 7.35 22.62
N THR A 97 19.26 7.32 22.92
CA THR A 97 18.24 7.35 21.86
C THR A 97 18.55 8.54 20.94
N PRO A 98 18.56 8.34 19.61
CA PRO A 98 18.75 9.46 18.71
C PRO A 98 17.73 10.56 19.05
N SER A 99 18.19 11.81 19.14
CA SER A 99 17.26 12.92 19.33
C SER A 99 16.25 12.99 18.21
N ASP A 100 15.06 13.51 18.47
CA ASP A 100 14.01 13.67 17.47
C ASP A 100 14.57 14.38 16.21
N ALA A 101 14.16 13.88 15.04
CA ALA A 101 14.58 14.35 13.73
C ALA A 101 16.09 14.19 13.39
N THR A 102 16.90 13.51 14.21
CA THR A 102 18.33 13.31 13.93
C THR A 102 18.63 12.10 13.05
N VAL A 103 17.70 11.13 12.94
CA VAL A 103 17.80 9.99 12.03
C VAL A 103 17.28 10.41 10.65
N THR A 104 18.20 10.87 9.80
CA THR A 104 17.90 11.26 8.43
C THR A 104 18.07 10.08 7.47
N PHE A 105 17.51 10.17 6.26
CA PHE A 105 17.57 9.11 5.26
C PHE A 105 19.00 8.57 4.99
N PRO A 106 20.06 9.39 4.91
CA PRO A 106 21.44 8.87 4.77
C PRO A 106 21.94 8.02 5.92
N LYS A 107 21.31 8.08 7.10
CA LYS A 107 21.66 7.26 8.28
C LYS A 107 20.92 5.93 8.32
N VAL A 108 19.93 5.74 7.44
CA VAL A 108 19.18 4.50 7.31
C VAL A 108 19.77 3.71 6.15
N THR A 109 20.28 2.50 6.42
CA THR A 109 20.81 1.64 5.37
C THR A 109 19.68 0.89 4.67
N SER A 110 19.92 0.44 3.42
CA SER A 110 18.98 -0.41 2.67
C SER A 110 18.58 -1.70 3.44
N ASN A 111 19.40 -2.14 4.39
CA ASN A 111 19.11 -3.29 5.23
C ASN A 111 17.84 -3.15 6.06
N LEU A 112 17.34 -1.94 6.29
CA LEU A 112 16.03 -1.73 6.89
C LEU A 112 14.92 -2.44 6.09
N ILE A 113 15.08 -2.53 4.78
CA ILE A 113 14.13 -3.21 3.89
C ILE A 113 14.68 -4.59 3.49
N THR A 114 15.92 -4.64 2.97
CA THR A 114 16.49 -5.87 2.42
C THR A 114 16.85 -6.92 3.47
N GLY A 115 17.03 -6.51 4.72
CA GLY A 115 17.26 -7.41 5.86
C GLY A 115 15.98 -7.87 6.57
N ALA A 116 14.82 -7.33 6.18
CA ALA A 116 13.55 -7.79 6.72
C ALA A 116 13.17 -9.16 6.13
N THR A 117 12.45 -9.95 6.91
CA THR A 117 11.91 -11.23 6.43
C THR A 117 10.92 -10.98 5.31
N SER A 118 11.06 -11.72 4.20
CA SER A 118 10.11 -11.64 3.09
C SER A 118 8.75 -12.18 3.53
N GLU A 119 7.70 -11.39 3.27
CA GLU A 119 6.32 -11.82 3.40
C GLU A 119 5.72 -12.06 2.02
N SER A 120 5.12 -13.23 1.81
CA SER A 120 4.48 -13.63 0.55
C SER A 120 2.95 -13.58 0.62
N THR A 121 2.38 -13.53 1.81
CA THR A 121 0.94 -13.53 2.06
C THR A 121 0.55 -12.28 2.83
N ILE A 122 0.10 -11.26 2.10
CA ILE A 122 -0.24 -9.97 2.68
C ILE A 122 -1.72 -9.95 3.10
N ALA A 123 -1.98 -9.77 4.40
CA ALA A 123 -3.32 -9.57 4.96
C ALA A 123 -3.85 -8.15 4.69
N GLY A 124 -5.17 -7.98 4.81
CA GLY A 124 -5.79 -6.67 4.54
C GLY A 124 -5.46 -5.58 5.57
N ASP A 125 -5.13 -5.98 6.79
CA ASP A 125 -4.76 -5.14 7.94
C ASP A 125 -3.25 -4.90 8.07
N ASP A 126 -2.41 -5.54 7.23
CA ASP A 126 -0.98 -5.25 7.17
C ASP A 126 -0.72 -3.79 6.84
N LEU A 127 0.36 -3.25 7.38
CA LEU A 127 0.63 -1.81 7.36
C LEU A 127 1.65 -1.44 6.30
N VAL A 128 1.37 -0.39 5.56
CA VAL A 128 2.27 0.28 4.64
C VAL A 128 2.66 1.63 5.23
N LEU A 129 3.96 1.94 5.24
CA LEU A 129 4.46 3.25 5.64
C LEU A 129 4.39 4.21 4.44
N ILE A 130 3.77 5.37 4.65
CA ILE A 130 3.66 6.43 3.64
C ILE A 130 4.14 7.76 4.20
N TYR A 131 4.64 8.65 3.34
CA TYR A 131 4.77 10.06 3.67
C TYR A 131 3.48 10.77 3.25
N ASP A 132 2.80 11.37 4.21
CA ASP A 132 1.60 12.19 3.97
C ASP A 132 2.05 13.64 3.77
N ASP A 133 2.01 14.10 2.52
CA ASP A 133 2.45 15.43 2.12
C ASP A 133 1.58 16.53 2.77
N SER A 134 0.28 16.28 2.89
CA SER A 134 -0.66 17.22 3.52
C SER A 134 -0.41 17.41 5.02
N ALA A 135 0.05 16.35 5.70
CA ALA A 135 0.41 16.37 7.11
C ALA A 135 1.89 16.61 7.36
N THR A 136 2.72 16.63 6.30
CA THR A 136 4.19 16.71 6.35
C THR A 136 4.82 15.70 7.32
N ALA A 137 4.27 14.48 7.37
CA ALA A 137 4.63 13.46 8.35
C ALA A 137 4.59 12.05 7.77
N LEU A 138 5.39 11.16 8.36
CA LEU A 138 5.25 9.72 8.13
C LEU A 138 3.98 9.21 8.81
N ARG A 139 3.18 8.48 8.05
CA ARG A 139 1.95 7.82 8.54
C ARG A 139 1.90 6.38 8.09
N LYS A 140 1.12 5.57 8.80
CA LYS A 140 0.81 4.20 8.41
C LYS A 140 -0.57 4.11 7.80
N MET A 141 -0.71 3.23 6.83
CA MET A 141 -1.98 2.92 6.18
C MET A 141 -2.12 1.40 6.08
N THR A 142 -3.33 0.88 6.22
CA THR A 142 -3.56 -0.54 5.97
C THR A 142 -3.42 -0.85 4.47
N ARG A 143 -2.99 -2.07 4.14
CA ARG A 143 -2.97 -2.53 2.74
C ARG A 143 -4.31 -2.33 2.05
N THR A 144 -5.42 -2.66 2.72
CA THR A 144 -6.77 -2.47 2.16
C THR A 144 -7.01 -1.03 1.72
N ASN A 145 -6.69 -0.05 2.55
CA ASN A 145 -6.87 1.36 2.22
C ASN A 145 -5.89 1.84 1.14
N PHE A 146 -4.65 1.33 1.17
CA PHE A 146 -3.65 1.65 0.14
C PHE A 146 -4.12 1.18 -1.25
N VAL A 147 -4.56 -0.08 -1.36
CA VAL A 147 -5.08 -0.65 -2.62
C VAL A 147 -6.37 0.03 -3.05
N ALA A 148 -7.27 0.38 -2.11
CA ALA A 148 -8.50 1.12 -2.41
C ALA A 148 -8.20 2.52 -2.96
N GLY A 149 -7.12 3.16 -2.53
CA GLY A 149 -6.65 4.44 -3.06
C GLY A 149 -6.05 4.34 -4.48
N ILE A 150 -5.61 3.15 -4.89
CA ILE A 150 -5.14 2.85 -6.26
C ILE A 150 -6.36 2.40 -7.09
N GLY A 151 -7.33 3.28 -7.26
CA GLY A 151 -8.52 3.00 -8.06
C GLY A 151 -8.16 2.64 -9.51
N ALA A 152 -9.03 1.88 -10.17
CA ALA A 152 -8.88 1.60 -11.60
C ALA A 152 -8.72 2.92 -12.38
N THR A 153 -7.74 3.00 -13.28
CA THR A 153 -7.55 4.16 -14.15
C THR A 153 -8.49 4.08 -15.35
N ALA A 154 -8.78 5.24 -15.97
CA ALA A 154 -9.59 5.30 -17.18
C ALA A 154 -9.04 4.33 -18.26
N GLY A 155 -9.93 3.62 -18.92
CA GLY A 155 -9.60 2.60 -19.92
C GLY A 155 -9.38 1.18 -19.38
N GLN A 156 -9.31 0.97 -18.08
CA GLN A 156 -9.20 -0.38 -17.51
C GLN A 156 -10.54 -1.13 -17.56
N VAL A 157 -10.47 -2.44 -17.85
CA VAL A 157 -11.61 -3.34 -17.70
C VAL A 157 -11.78 -3.68 -16.22
N ILE A 158 -12.95 -3.36 -15.67
CA ILE A 158 -13.25 -3.49 -14.23
C ILE A 158 -14.31 -4.55 -13.94
N GLN A 159 -15.10 -4.94 -14.94
CA GLN A 159 -16.10 -6.00 -14.83
C GLN A 159 -16.24 -6.73 -16.17
N VAL A 160 -16.44 -8.04 -16.11
CA VAL A 160 -16.72 -8.88 -17.28
C VAL A 160 -17.95 -9.73 -16.99
N VAL A 161 -18.92 -9.70 -17.91
CA VAL A 161 -20.14 -10.52 -17.86
C VAL A 161 -20.28 -11.28 -19.16
N GLN A 162 -20.70 -12.54 -19.11
CA GLN A 162 -20.95 -13.36 -20.29
C GLN A 162 -22.39 -13.88 -20.30
N GLY A 163 -23.04 -13.76 -21.46
CA GLY A 163 -24.27 -14.45 -21.80
C GLY A 163 -24.01 -15.51 -22.87
N THR A 164 -24.71 -16.63 -22.82
CA THR A 164 -24.58 -17.72 -23.78
C THR A 164 -25.96 -18.24 -24.19
N SER A 165 -26.07 -18.70 -25.42
CA SER A 165 -27.24 -19.43 -25.90
C SER A 165 -26.80 -20.45 -26.95
N THR A 166 -27.36 -21.65 -26.88
CA THR A 166 -27.16 -22.73 -27.86
C THR A 166 -28.46 -23.04 -28.60
N THR A 167 -29.54 -22.34 -28.24
CA THR A 167 -30.87 -22.59 -28.81
C THR A 167 -30.97 -21.95 -30.19
N SER A 168 -31.08 -22.79 -31.23
CA SER A 168 -31.37 -22.32 -32.59
C SER A 168 -32.75 -21.65 -32.64
N ILE A 169 -32.81 -20.52 -33.30
CA ILE A 169 -34.07 -19.77 -33.50
C ILE A 169 -34.12 -19.26 -34.94
N SER A 170 -35.30 -19.38 -35.55
CA SER A 170 -35.54 -18.90 -36.90
C SER A 170 -36.60 -17.79 -36.94
N THR A 171 -36.56 -16.95 -37.99
CA THR A 171 -37.55 -15.93 -38.22
C THR A 171 -37.75 -15.64 -39.72
N SER A 172 -39.00 -15.33 -40.09
CA SER A 172 -39.33 -14.75 -41.37
C SER A 172 -39.73 -13.28 -41.29
N SER A 173 -39.52 -12.67 -40.10
CA SER A 173 -39.89 -11.29 -39.84
C SER A 173 -38.98 -10.30 -40.54
N SER A 174 -39.59 -9.26 -41.13
CA SER A 174 -38.88 -8.07 -41.66
C SER A 174 -38.54 -7.03 -40.57
N THR A 175 -39.06 -7.24 -39.35
CA THR A 175 -38.68 -6.45 -38.17
C THR A 175 -37.76 -7.26 -37.28
N TYR A 176 -36.89 -6.59 -36.50
CA TYR A 176 -35.96 -7.26 -35.58
C TYR A 176 -36.70 -8.05 -34.51
N VAL A 177 -36.33 -9.30 -34.34
CA VAL A 177 -36.76 -10.20 -33.25
C VAL A 177 -35.57 -10.66 -32.45
N THR A 178 -35.79 -11.02 -31.19
CA THR A 178 -34.70 -11.50 -30.30
C THR A 178 -34.16 -12.86 -30.76
N THR A 179 -32.85 -13.05 -30.56
CA THR A 179 -32.16 -14.35 -30.73
C THR A 179 -32.14 -15.17 -29.45
N ASN A 180 -32.69 -14.74 -28.33
CA ASN A 180 -32.54 -15.28 -26.99
C ASN A 180 -31.09 -15.25 -26.44
N LEU A 181 -30.14 -14.65 -27.15
CA LEU A 181 -28.78 -14.38 -26.67
C LEU A 181 -28.75 -13.01 -26.05
N SER A 182 -28.54 -12.95 -24.73
CA SER A 182 -28.47 -11.70 -23.96
C SER A 182 -27.49 -11.79 -22.83
N ALA A 183 -27.04 -10.63 -22.37
CA ALA A 183 -26.25 -10.47 -21.15
C ALA A 183 -26.66 -9.17 -20.43
N THR A 184 -26.64 -9.18 -19.11
CA THR A 184 -27.00 -8.02 -18.28
C THR A 184 -25.83 -7.63 -17.42
N ILE A 185 -25.46 -6.34 -17.43
CA ILE A 185 -24.40 -5.76 -16.63
C ILE A 185 -24.94 -4.58 -15.83
N THR A 186 -24.43 -4.40 -14.61
CA THR A 186 -24.74 -3.24 -13.79
C THR A 186 -23.48 -2.39 -13.70
N PRO A 187 -23.40 -1.26 -14.45
CA PRO A 187 -22.21 -0.42 -14.44
C PRO A 187 -21.96 0.17 -13.04
N SER A 188 -20.70 0.18 -12.61
CA SER A 188 -20.30 0.69 -11.29
C SER A 188 -20.29 2.24 -11.22
N ALA A 189 -20.23 2.92 -12.38
CA ALA A 189 -20.36 4.36 -12.49
C ALA A 189 -21.02 4.75 -13.84
N SER A 190 -21.74 5.87 -13.85
CA SER A 190 -22.44 6.36 -15.06
C SER A 190 -21.49 6.85 -16.17
N ALA A 191 -20.24 7.19 -15.82
CA ALA A 191 -19.22 7.57 -16.80
C ALA A 191 -18.60 6.38 -17.53
N ASN A 192 -18.76 5.14 -17.01
CA ASN A 192 -18.14 3.96 -17.56
C ASN A 192 -18.79 3.56 -18.89
N LYS A 193 -18.00 2.89 -19.73
CA LYS A 193 -18.44 2.41 -21.04
C LYS A 193 -18.57 0.90 -21.00
N ILE A 194 -19.43 0.34 -21.85
CA ILE A 194 -19.60 -1.09 -22.01
C ILE A 194 -19.18 -1.50 -23.42
N LEU A 195 -18.10 -2.30 -23.50
CA LEU A 195 -17.74 -2.95 -24.76
C LEU A 195 -18.55 -4.23 -24.88
N VAL A 196 -19.43 -4.28 -25.88
CA VAL A 196 -20.26 -5.41 -26.22
C VAL A 196 -19.58 -6.18 -27.34
N ILE A 197 -19.25 -7.44 -27.11
CA ILE A 197 -18.72 -8.38 -28.11
C ILE A 197 -19.73 -9.52 -28.22
N CYS A 198 -20.32 -9.68 -29.40
CA CYS A 198 -21.32 -10.70 -29.65
C CYS A 198 -20.93 -11.50 -30.89
N ASN A 199 -21.04 -12.81 -30.82
CA ASN A 199 -20.80 -13.70 -31.97
C ASN A 199 -21.69 -14.95 -31.88
N PHE A 200 -22.23 -15.36 -33.01
CA PHE A 200 -22.99 -16.62 -33.18
C PHE A 200 -23.06 -16.99 -34.66
N GLY A 201 -23.39 -18.26 -34.93
CA GLY A 201 -23.64 -18.71 -36.26
C GLY A 201 -25.00 -18.24 -36.78
N GLY A 202 -25.01 -17.55 -37.93
CA GLY A 202 -26.20 -17.07 -38.59
C GLY A 202 -26.42 -17.76 -39.95
N VAL A 203 -27.69 -17.83 -40.39
CA VAL A 203 -28.08 -18.36 -41.68
C VAL A 203 -29.04 -17.42 -42.40
N GLN A 204 -28.93 -17.35 -43.72
CA GLN A 204 -29.94 -16.87 -44.64
C GLN A 204 -30.22 -17.98 -45.65
N ASP A 205 -31.44 -18.52 -45.70
CA ASP A 205 -31.81 -19.69 -46.50
C ASP A 205 -32.30 -19.35 -47.92
N THR A 206 -32.67 -18.09 -48.18
CA THR A 206 -33.37 -17.71 -49.41
C THR A 206 -32.46 -16.89 -50.34
N ALA A 207 -32.31 -17.37 -51.59
CA ALA A 207 -31.53 -16.71 -52.60
C ALA A 207 -32.00 -15.24 -52.86
N GLY A 208 -31.05 -14.36 -53.08
CA GLY A 208 -31.28 -12.94 -53.29
C GLY A 208 -31.63 -12.09 -52.06
N ASN A 209 -31.79 -12.72 -50.90
CA ASN A 209 -32.19 -12.10 -49.64
C ASN A 209 -31.05 -11.95 -48.64
N SER A 210 -31.32 -11.24 -47.57
CA SER A 210 -30.33 -10.94 -46.54
C SER A 210 -30.92 -11.11 -45.15
N ALA A 211 -30.21 -11.85 -44.29
CA ALA A 211 -30.38 -11.78 -42.86
C ALA A 211 -29.53 -10.58 -42.30
N ARG A 212 -30.06 -9.91 -41.32
CA ARG A 212 -29.45 -8.78 -40.67
C ARG A 212 -29.45 -8.98 -39.17
N PHE A 213 -28.31 -8.69 -38.53
CA PHE A 213 -28.09 -8.95 -37.14
C PHE A 213 -27.63 -7.66 -36.43
N THR A 214 -28.17 -7.42 -35.25
CA THR A 214 -27.89 -6.21 -34.48
C THR A 214 -27.90 -6.49 -32.98
N ILE A 215 -27.46 -5.51 -32.19
CA ILE A 215 -27.50 -5.52 -30.72
C ILE A 215 -28.49 -4.45 -30.27
N PHE A 216 -29.40 -4.84 -29.38
CA PHE A 216 -30.31 -3.93 -28.72
C PHE A 216 -29.84 -3.69 -27.28
N LYS A 217 -29.96 -2.45 -26.81
CA LYS A 217 -29.93 -2.06 -25.40
C LYS A 217 -31.38 -1.78 -24.96
N GLY A 218 -31.98 -2.71 -24.21
CA GLY A 218 -33.41 -2.63 -23.95
C GLY A 218 -34.22 -2.61 -25.27
N ALA A 219 -34.91 -1.51 -25.58
CA ALA A 219 -35.66 -1.33 -26.79
C ALA A 219 -34.90 -0.59 -27.91
N THR A 220 -33.67 -0.15 -27.67
CA THR A 220 -32.89 0.68 -28.60
C THR A 220 -31.96 -0.16 -29.46
N ASP A 221 -32.07 -0.08 -30.79
CA ASP A 221 -31.10 -0.66 -31.73
C ASP A 221 -29.80 0.18 -31.71
N LEU A 222 -28.69 -0.45 -31.35
CA LEU A 222 -27.39 0.25 -31.23
C LEU A 222 -26.69 0.46 -32.58
N ALA A 223 -27.06 -0.29 -33.62
CA ALA A 223 -26.46 -0.08 -34.94
C ALA A 223 -26.93 1.23 -35.60
N GLY A 224 -28.12 1.70 -35.29
CA GLY A 224 -28.70 2.91 -35.87
C GLY A 224 -28.90 2.86 -37.38
N THR A 225 -28.75 1.68 -38.01
CA THR A 225 -28.90 1.49 -39.47
C THR A 225 -29.82 0.30 -39.75
N SER A 226 -30.47 0.33 -40.94
CA SER A 226 -31.41 -0.73 -41.36
C SER A 226 -30.72 -2.09 -41.59
N ASP A 227 -29.40 -2.10 -41.80
CA ASP A 227 -28.61 -3.32 -42.07
C ASP A 227 -28.01 -3.94 -40.79
N GLY A 228 -28.11 -3.26 -39.64
CA GLY A 228 -27.55 -3.74 -38.39
C GLY A 228 -26.01 -3.70 -38.34
N PHE A 229 -25.39 -4.46 -37.42
CA PHE A 229 -23.94 -4.61 -37.33
C PHE A 229 -23.40 -5.65 -38.30
N ALA A 230 -24.18 -6.68 -38.61
CA ALA A 230 -23.78 -7.73 -39.53
C ALA A 230 -24.91 -8.08 -40.51
N LYS A 231 -24.55 -8.33 -41.76
CA LYS A 231 -25.47 -8.69 -42.85
C LYS A 231 -24.94 -9.89 -43.58
N LEU A 232 -25.77 -10.91 -43.66
CA LEU A 232 -25.52 -12.13 -44.41
C LEU A 232 -26.40 -12.18 -45.63
N ARG A 233 -25.83 -12.12 -46.82
CA ARG A 233 -26.57 -12.15 -48.08
C ARG A 233 -26.39 -13.49 -48.81
N SER A 234 -27.48 -14.10 -49.16
CA SER A 234 -27.51 -15.29 -50.05
C SER A 234 -27.61 -14.85 -51.51
N SER A 235 -26.79 -15.42 -52.38
CA SER A 235 -26.86 -15.23 -53.84
C SER A 235 -27.48 -16.41 -54.57
N GLY A 236 -27.52 -17.60 -53.97
CA GLY A 236 -27.96 -18.78 -54.65
C GLY A 236 -28.23 -20.01 -53.76
N GLY A 237 -28.84 -19.82 -52.62
CA GLY A 237 -29.13 -20.90 -51.65
C GLY A 237 -28.83 -20.49 -50.22
N SER A 238 -28.78 -21.45 -49.29
CA SER A 238 -28.47 -21.18 -47.89
C SER A 238 -27.01 -20.72 -47.71
N VAL A 239 -26.81 -19.68 -46.94
CA VAL A 239 -25.52 -19.15 -46.58
C VAL A 239 -25.37 -19.15 -45.04
N PHE A 240 -24.27 -19.76 -44.59
CA PHE A 240 -23.91 -19.88 -43.17
C PHE A 240 -22.67 -19.05 -42.92
N ALA A 241 -22.67 -18.26 -41.86
CA ALA A 241 -21.48 -17.54 -41.41
C ALA A 241 -21.58 -17.18 -39.92
N ASN A 242 -20.40 -16.97 -39.30
CA ASN A 242 -20.35 -16.31 -38.01
C ASN A 242 -20.74 -14.85 -38.19
N CYS A 243 -21.48 -14.33 -37.23
CA CYS A 243 -21.96 -12.93 -37.21
C CYS A 243 -21.31 -12.19 -36.05
N PRO A 244 -20.02 -11.80 -36.19
CA PRO A 244 -19.36 -11.00 -35.16
C PRO A 244 -19.90 -9.58 -35.14
N MET A 245 -20.25 -9.09 -33.93
CA MET A 245 -20.72 -7.73 -33.71
C MET A 245 -19.97 -7.16 -32.52
N ILE A 246 -19.45 -5.95 -32.68
CA ILE A 246 -18.70 -5.24 -31.61
C ILE A 246 -19.23 -3.83 -31.53
N HIS A 247 -19.53 -3.37 -30.31
CA HIS A 247 -20.00 -2.01 -30.07
C HIS A 247 -19.51 -1.50 -28.72
N LEU A 248 -19.06 -0.26 -28.70
CA LEU A 248 -18.71 0.44 -27.46
C LEU A 248 -19.84 1.40 -27.09
N ASP A 249 -20.64 1.02 -26.10
CA ASP A 249 -21.78 1.82 -25.62
C ASP A 249 -21.41 2.69 -24.42
N SER A 250 -22.10 3.81 -24.29
CA SER A 250 -22.06 4.70 -23.12
C SER A 250 -23.45 4.68 -22.47
N PRO A 251 -23.75 3.74 -21.58
CA PRO A 251 -25.09 3.55 -21.04
C PRO A 251 -25.53 4.71 -20.14
N SER A 252 -24.59 5.47 -19.58
CA SER A 252 -24.82 6.64 -18.72
C SER A 252 -25.72 6.34 -17.51
N THR A 253 -25.62 5.13 -16.95
CA THR A 253 -26.44 4.66 -15.82
C THR A 253 -25.64 3.72 -14.93
N THR A 254 -26.08 3.59 -13.68
CA THR A 254 -25.63 2.57 -12.73
C THR A 254 -26.70 1.49 -12.50
N SER A 255 -27.80 1.51 -13.28
CA SER A 255 -28.83 0.48 -13.24
C SER A 255 -28.46 -0.71 -14.11
N ALA A 256 -29.03 -1.87 -13.80
CA ALA A 256 -28.88 -3.06 -14.61
C ALA A 256 -29.30 -2.79 -16.06
N THR A 257 -28.39 -3.05 -16.98
CA THR A 257 -28.55 -2.80 -18.42
C THR A 257 -28.40 -4.11 -19.18
N THR A 258 -29.44 -4.46 -19.93
CA THR A 258 -29.46 -5.70 -20.71
C THR A 258 -29.19 -5.39 -22.19
N TYR A 259 -28.23 -6.13 -22.75
CA TYR A 259 -27.93 -6.16 -24.18
C TYR A 259 -28.45 -7.46 -24.74
N THR A 260 -29.11 -7.42 -25.90
CA THR A 260 -29.73 -8.59 -26.54
C THR A 260 -29.41 -8.60 -28.03
N ALA A 261 -28.99 -9.72 -28.56
CA ALA A 261 -28.82 -9.87 -30.00
C ALA A 261 -30.19 -10.05 -30.68
N HIS A 262 -30.40 -9.35 -31.78
CA HIS A 262 -31.60 -9.39 -32.57
C HIS A 262 -31.27 -9.66 -34.04
N PHE A 263 -32.24 -10.21 -34.75
CA PHE A 263 -32.11 -10.49 -36.19
C PHE A 263 -33.42 -10.33 -36.94
N LYS A 264 -33.32 -10.15 -38.25
CA LYS A 264 -34.42 -10.08 -39.16
C LYS A 264 -34.05 -10.55 -40.57
N THR A 265 -35.02 -10.82 -41.41
CA THR A 265 -34.80 -11.08 -42.85
C THR A 265 -35.75 -10.19 -43.70
N ALA A 266 -35.35 -9.85 -44.90
CA ALA A 266 -36.23 -9.14 -45.82
C ALA A 266 -37.29 -10.11 -46.44
N SER A 267 -36.93 -11.39 -46.65
CA SER A 267 -37.82 -12.46 -47.15
C SER A 267 -37.15 -13.81 -46.90
N GLY A 268 -37.93 -14.87 -46.86
CA GLY A 268 -37.47 -16.20 -46.54
C GLY A 268 -37.24 -16.39 -45.05
N THR A 269 -36.35 -17.30 -44.68
CA THR A 269 -36.02 -17.57 -43.30
C THR A 269 -34.58 -17.20 -42.99
N ALA A 270 -34.37 -16.53 -41.87
CA ALA A 270 -33.07 -16.33 -41.23
C ALA A 270 -33.02 -17.13 -39.95
N GLU A 271 -31.83 -17.63 -39.58
CA GLU A 271 -31.59 -18.33 -38.34
C GLU A 271 -30.45 -17.74 -37.57
N ALA A 272 -30.55 -17.82 -36.25
CA ALA A 272 -29.46 -17.52 -35.30
C ALA A 272 -29.15 -18.78 -34.48
N MET A 273 -27.89 -18.99 -34.09
CA MET A 273 -27.37 -20.21 -33.47
C MET A 273 -27.69 -21.47 -34.25
N SER A 274 -27.66 -21.39 -35.56
CA SER A 274 -28.02 -22.50 -36.45
C SER A 274 -27.07 -23.68 -36.25
N GLY A 275 -27.65 -24.88 -36.36
CA GLY A 275 -26.89 -26.14 -36.24
C GLY A 275 -26.31 -26.38 -34.84
N GLY A 276 -26.84 -25.73 -33.81
CA GLY A 276 -26.37 -25.89 -32.44
C GLY A 276 -25.06 -25.12 -32.16
N SER A 277 -24.76 -24.10 -32.99
CA SER A 277 -23.61 -23.23 -32.75
C SER A 277 -23.79 -22.42 -31.47
N ASP A 278 -22.71 -22.29 -30.70
CA ASP A 278 -22.68 -21.47 -29.50
C ASP A 278 -22.80 -19.99 -29.84
N GLY A 279 -23.84 -19.33 -29.32
CA GLY A 279 -23.94 -17.90 -29.27
C GLY A 279 -23.30 -17.39 -28.01
N ARG A 280 -22.43 -16.38 -28.12
CA ARG A 280 -21.75 -15.75 -26.99
C ARG A 280 -21.85 -14.23 -27.06
N MET A 281 -22.20 -13.65 -25.91
CA MET A 281 -22.17 -12.21 -25.71
C MET A 281 -21.30 -11.90 -24.49
N ILE A 282 -20.27 -11.08 -24.67
CA ILE A 282 -19.35 -10.67 -23.61
C ILE A 282 -19.53 -9.16 -23.44
N LEU A 283 -19.75 -8.74 -22.20
CA LEU A 283 -19.84 -7.35 -21.79
C LEU A 283 -18.62 -7.03 -20.92
N LEU A 284 -17.85 -6.03 -21.33
CA LEU A 284 -16.72 -5.56 -20.55
C LEU A 284 -17.01 -4.13 -20.11
N GLU A 285 -17.06 -3.90 -18.78
CA GLU A 285 -17.13 -2.55 -18.25
C GLU A 285 -15.73 -1.93 -18.26
N ILE A 286 -15.62 -0.80 -18.93
CA ILE A 286 -14.39 -0.03 -19.07
C ILE A 286 -14.54 1.23 -18.24
N LYS A 287 -13.58 1.47 -17.37
CA LYS A 287 -13.53 2.67 -16.52
C LYS A 287 -13.48 3.93 -17.39
N GLY A 288 -14.44 4.83 -17.16
CA GLY A 288 -14.50 6.15 -17.79
C GLY A 288 -13.70 7.23 -17.06
#